data_21bb9f5a83a216456a007e5d84e126a4
#
_entry.id   21bb9f5a83a216456a007e5d84e126a4
#
_cell.length_a   1.000
_cell.length_b   1.000
_cell.length_c   1.000
_cell.angle_alpha   90.00
_cell.angle_beta   90.00
_cell.angle_gamma   90.00
#
_symmetry.space_group_name_H-M   'P 1'
#
loop_
_entity.id
_entity.type
_entity.pdbx_description
1 polymer ?
#
loop_
_entity_poly.entity_id
_entity_poly.type
_entity_poly.pdbx_seq_one_letter_code
_entity_poly.pdbx_strand_id
1 'polypeptide(L)'
;MMSREEMEERAKKIISDVAEEVMLNIFGRKALESIIRAMREKYFLDIDEISERPQIFSEALRRIIGVGSIIIEDLIIENLYMKMGLEFKLRKGYNFADYINEIKDFLEGKIRIAQTK
;
A
#
# COMPACT_ATOMS: atom_id res chain seq x y z
N MET A 1 23.26 8.58 9.55
CA MET A 1 22.86 7.44 8.70
C MET A 1 21.75 6.63 9.37
N MET A 2 20.73 6.30 8.62
CA MET A 2 19.62 5.51 9.16
C MET A 2 20.02 4.06 9.40
N SER A 3 19.59 3.50 10.54
CA SER A 3 19.72 2.09 10.80
C SER A 3 18.73 1.31 9.91
N ARG A 4 18.92 0.00 9.82
CA ARG A 4 18.01 -0.87 9.07
C ARG A 4 16.59 -0.79 9.63
N GLU A 5 16.46 -0.81 10.95
CA GLU A 5 15.17 -0.70 11.62
C GLU A 5 14.46 0.61 11.31
N GLU A 6 15.21 1.70 11.28
CA GLU A 6 14.65 3.00 10.94
C GLU A 6 14.17 3.04 9.49
N MET A 7 14.91 2.42 8.57
CA MET A 7 14.50 2.35 7.17
C MET A 7 13.23 1.51 6.99
N GLU A 8 13.12 0.41 7.72
CA GLU A 8 11.94 -0.44 7.70
C GLU A 8 10.71 0.29 8.24
N GLU A 9 10.87 1.00 9.35
CA GLU A 9 9.79 1.78 9.93
C GLU A 9 9.37 2.92 9.02
N ARG A 10 10.32 3.56 8.36
CA ARG A 10 10.02 4.63 7.40
C ARG A 10 9.23 4.10 6.21
N ALA A 11 9.65 2.97 5.66
CA ALA A 11 8.95 2.35 4.52
C ALA A 11 7.52 1.98 4.92
N LYS A 12 7.37 1.37 6.07
CA LYS A 12 6.07 1.00 6.63
C LYS A 12 5.14 2.21 6.73
N LYS A 13 5.66 3.30 7.29
CA LYS A 13 4.88 4.52 7.47
C LYS A 13 4.49 5.17 6.15
N ILE A 14 5.41 5.25 5.20
CA ILE A 14 5.13 5.83 3.89
C ILE A 14 4.02 5.05 3.19
N ILE A 15 4.10 3.73 3.20
CA ILE A 15 3.12 2.88 2.53
C ILE A 15 1.74 3.02 3.18
N SER A 16 1.67 2.94 4.49
CA SER A 16 0.39 3.04 5.19
C SER A 16 -0.22 4.44 5.10
N ASP A 17 0.60 5.49 5.16
CA ASP A 17 0.11 6.87 5.06
C ASP A 17 -0.50 7.12 3.69
N VAL A 18 0.16 6.67 2.62
CA VAL A 18 -0.36 6.84 1.26
C VAL A 18 -1.66 6.05 1.08
N ALA A 19 -1.70 4.82 1.54
CA ALA A 19 -2.90 3.99 1.44
C ALA A 19 -4.07 4.64 2.19
N GLU A 20 -3.82 5.13 3.39
CA GLU A 20 -4.85 5.77 4.20
C GLU A 20 -5.35 7.05 3.54
N GLU A 21 -4.44 7.87 3.00
CA GLU A 21 -4.80 9.09 2.30
C GLU A 21 -5.67 8.83 1.08
N VAL A 22 -5.30 7.84 0.26
CA VAL A 22 -6.09 7.45 -0.91
C VAL A 22 -7.49 7.05 -0.49
N MET A 23 -7.58 6.18 0.51
CA MET A 23 -8.88 5.70 0.98
C MET A 23 -9.71 6.79 1.63
N LEU A 24 -9.07 7.70 2.36
CA LEU A 24 -9.76 8.84 2.97
C LEU A 24 -10.37 9.74 1.90
N ASN A 25 -9.63 10.00 0.83
CA ASN A 25 -10.12 10.83 -0.27
C ASN A 25 -11.30 10.20 -1.01
N ILE A 26 -11.30 8.88 -1.12
CA ILE A 26 -12.36 8.17 -1.84
C ILE A 26 -13.60 7.97 -0.97
N PHE A 27 -13.44 7.55 0.26
CA PHE A 27 -14.55 7.11 1.11
C PHE A 27 -15.00 8.17 2.10
N GLY A 28 -14.14 9.08 2.48
CA GLY A 28 -14.40 9.98 3.60
C GLY A 28 -14.08 9.30 4.93
N ARG A 29 -14.09 10.11 5.99
CA ARG A 29 -13.62 9.66 7.30
C ARG A 29 -14.46 8.54 7.90
N LYS A 30 -15.78 8.67 7.89
CA LYS A 30 -16.66 7.69 8.53
C LYS A 30 -16.57 6.31 7.88
N ALA A 31 -16.62 6.29 6.55
CA ALA A 31 -16.52 5.03 5.82
C ALA A 31 -15.14 4.40 6.00
N LEU A 32 -14.09 5.23 5.98
CA LEU A 32 -12.74 4.71 6.21
C LEU A 32 -12.59 4.10 7.60
N GLU A 33 -13.11 4.75 8.63
CA GLU A 33 -13.07 4.21 9.98
C GLU A 33 -13.77 2.85 10.06
N SER A 34 -14.90 2.70 9.36
CA SER A 34 -15.62 1.44 9.31
C SER A 34 -14.83 0.35 8.61
N ILE A 35 -14.14 0.72 7.52
CA ILE A 35 -13.30 -0.23 6.77
C ILE A 35 -12.12 -0.68 7.65
N ILE A 36 -11.45 0.26 8.30
CA ILE A 36 -10.32 -0.04 9.18
C ILE A 36 -10.75 -0.95 10.32
N ARG A 37 -11.92 -0.68 10.91
CA ARG A 37 -12.48 -1.51 11.98
C ARG A 37 -12.76 -2.92 11.49
N ALA A 38 -13.36 -3.06 10.31
CA ALA A 38 -13.68 -4.37 9.74
C ALA A 38 -12.38 -5.16 9.46
N MET A 39 -11.35 -4.50 8.99
CA MET A 39 -10.06 -5.15 8.77
C MET A 39 -9.47 -5.67 10.07
N ARG A 40 -9.52 -4.85 11.10
CA ARG A 40 -8.98 -5.22 12.41
C ARG A 40 -9.75 -6.36 13.05
N GLU A 41 -11.07 -6.27 13.04
CA GLU A 41 -11.92 -7.26 13.70
C GLU A 41 -12.01 -8.60 12.97
N LYS A 42 -12.06 -8.56 11.63
CA LYS A 42 -12.29 -9.77 10.84
C LYS A 42 -11.01 -10.39 10.28
N TYR A 43 -9.98 -9.57 10.06
CA TYR A 43 -8.75 -10.05 9.41
C TYR A 43 -7.51 -9.86 10.29
N PHE A 44 -7.71 -9.33 11.49
CA PHE A 44 -6.61 -9.07 12.43
C PHE A 44 -5.50 -8.26 11.78
N LEU A 45 -5.89 -7.28 10.97
CA LEU A 45 -4.99 -6.45 10.20
C LEU A 45 -5.15 -5.00 10.62
N ASP A 46 -4.06 -4.37 11.07
CA ASP A 46 -4.02 -2.93 11.27
C ASP A 46 -3.57 -2.25 9.97
N ILE A 47 -4.05 -1.02 9.75
CA ILE A 47 -3.76 -0.29 8.52
C ILE A 47 -2.26 -0.06 8.34
N ASP A 48 -1.49 0.02 9.41
CA ASP A 48 -0.04 0.22 9.33
C ASP A 48 0.73 -1.05 8.99
N GLU A 49 0.04 -2.19 8.86
CA GLU A 49 0.66 -3.47 8.50
C GLU A 49 0.61 -3.78 7.00
N ILE A 50 0.16 -2.83 6.18
CA ILE A 50 0.03 -3.07 4.73
C ILE A 50 1.36 -3.50 4.11
N SER A 51 2.46 -2.87 4.52
CA SER A 51 3.78 -3.20 3.97
C SER A 51 4.25 -4.61 4.33
N GLU A 52 3.80 -5.13 5.46
CA GLU A 52 4.20 -6.44 5.96
C GLU A 52 3.23 -7.55 5.53
N ARG A 53 1.96 -7.19 5.34
CA ARG A 53 0.90 -8.15 5.03
C ARG A 53 0.04 -7.67 3.85
N PRO A 54 0.67 -7.36 2.71
CA PRO A 54 -0.08 -6.76 1.59
C PRO A 54 -1.12 -7.70 0.98
N GLN A 55 -0.90 -9.01 1.00
CA GLN A 55 -1.87 -9.98 0.49
C GLN A 55 -3.13 -10.00 1.34
N ILE A 56 -2.96 -9.92 2.67
CA ILE A 56 -4.10 -9.91 3.58
C ILE A 56 -4.89 -8.62 3.39
N PHE A 57 -4.19 -7.49 3.22
CA PHE A 57 -4.85 -6.22 2.95
C PHE A 57 -5.68 -6.29 1.67
N SER A 58 -5.09 -6.81 0.59
CA SER A 58 -5.77 -6.93 -0.70
C SER A 58 -7.02 -7.80 -0.59
N GLU A 59 -6.90 -8.94 0.07
CA GLU A 59 -8.03 -9.85 0.27
C GLU A 59 -9.13 -9.21 1.12
N ALA A 60 -8.75 -8.58 2.22
CA ALA A 60 -9.70 -7.93 3.11
C ALA A 60 -10.45 -6.81 2.39
N LEU A 61 -9.73 -6.00 1.64
CA LEU A 61 -10.33 -4.89 0.91
C LEU A 61 -11.34 -5.40 -0.12
N ARG A 62 -11.00 -6.47 -0.84
CA ARG A 62 -11.90 -7.08 -1.82
C ARG A 62 -13.17 -7.58 -1.16
N ARG A 63 -13.07 -8.22 -0.01
CA ARG A 63 -14.23 -8.76 0.68
C ARG A 63 -15.10 -7.68 1.30
N ILE A 64 -14.50 -6.60 1.76
CA ILE A 64 -15.23 -5.50 2.39
C ILE A 64 -15.95 -4.65 1.36
N ILE A 65 -15.28 -4.27 0.27
CA ILE A 65 -15.84 -3.32 -0.70
C ILE A 65 -16.10 -3.91 -2.09
N GLY A 66 -15.72 -5.16 -2.32
CA GLY A 66 -15.99 -5.84 -3.60
C GLY A 66 -14.98 -5.52 -4.68
N VAL A 67 -15.41 -5.68 -5.94
CA VAL A 67 -14.53 -5.56 -7.12
C VAL A 67 -13.93 -4.15 -7.29
N GLY A 68 -14.55 -3.13 -6.73
CA GLY A 68 -14.00 -1.77 -6.75
C GLY A 68 -12.67 -1.66 -6.02
N SER A 69 -12.31 -2.67 -5.23
CA SER A 69 -11.03 -2.70 -4.52
C SER A 69 -9.83 -2.60 -5.47
N ILE A 70 -9.97 -3.13 -6.69
CA ILE A 70 -8.91 -3.10 -7.69
C ILE A 70 -8.52 -1.66 -8.03
N ILE A 71 -9.51 -0.79 -8.19
CA ILE A 71 -9.27 0.62 -8.49
C ILE A 71 -8.53 1.30 -7.34
N ILE A 72 -8.91 0.98 -6.11
CA ILE A 72 -8.27 1.54 -4.93
C ILE A 72 -6.83 1.07 -4.81
N GLU A 73 -6.60 -0.21 -5.05
CA GLU A 73 -5.25 -0.77 -5.05
C GLU A 73 -4.36 -0.09 -6.10
N ASP A 74 -4.89 0.11 -7.31
CA ASP A 74 -4.16 0.78 -8.37
C ASP A 74 -3.81 2.22 -7.98
N LEU A 75 -4.75 2.94 -7.37
CA LEU A 75 -4.50 4.31 -6.93
C LEU A 75 -3.44 4.37 -5.82
N ILE A 76 -3.45 3.42 -4.91
CA ILE A 76 -2.42 3.34 -3.87
C ILE A 76 -1.04 3.18 -4.51
N ILE A 77 -0.92 2.23 -5.43
CA ILE A 77 0.35 1.95 -6.11
C ILE A 77 0.82 3.18 -6.91
N GLU A 78 -0.07 3.79 -7.69
CA GLU A 78 0.27 4.97 -8.49
C GLU A 78 0.74 6.12 -7.61
N ASN A 79 0.06 6.35 -6.50
CA ASN A 79 0.42 7.42 -5.56
C ASN A 79 1.76 7.13 -4.87
N LEU A 80 2.04 5.87 -4.57
CA LEU A 80 3.34 5.50 -4.00
C LEU A 80 4.47 5.76 -4.99
N TYR A 81 4.30 5.37 -6.24
CA TYR A 81 5.30 5.64 -7.28
C TYR A 81 5.52 7.13 -7.45
N MET A 82 4.45 7.91 -7.49
CA MET A 82 4.53 9.36 -7.60
C MET A 82 5.31 9.96 -6.43
N LYS A 83 5.04 9.49 -5.22
CA LYS A 83 5.73 9.97 -4.03
C LYS A 83 7.23 9.66 -4.06
N MET A 84 7.59 8.55 -4.69
CA MET A 84 9.00 8.15 -4.85
C MET A 84 9.68 8.86 -6.03
N GLY A 85 8.94 9.67 -6.79
CA GLY A 85 9.47 10.33 -7.98
C GLY A 85 9.65 9.38 -9.15
N LEU A 86 8.90 8.30 -9.18
CA LEU A 86 8.98 7.28 -10.22
C LEU A 86 7.70 7.24 -11.04
N GLU A 87 7.83 6.81 -12.28
CA GLU A 87 6.68 6.59 -13.15
C GLU A 87 6.17 5.17 -12.96
N PHE A 88 4.88 5.04 -12.70
CA PHE A 88 4.26 3.73 -12.56
C PHE A 88 4.08 3.06 -13.91
N LYS A 89 4.47 1.80 -13.99
CA LYS A 89 4.24 0.98 -15.17
C LYS A 89 3.60 -0.33 -14.78
N LEU A 90 2.54 -0.68 -15.47
CA LEU A 90 1.86 -1.93 -15.25
C LEU A 90 2.80 -3.08 -15.65
N ARG A 91 2.94 -4.07 -14.78
CA ARG A 91 3.73 -5.26 -15.06
C ARG A 91 2.83 -6.48 -15.15
N LYS A 92 3.00 -7.21 -16.23
CA LYS A 92 2.24 -8.42 -16.44
C LYS A 92 2.52 -9.44 -15.33
N GLY A 93 1.44 -9.96 -14.74
CA GLY A 93 1.55 -10.96 -13.70
C GLY A 93 1.75 -10.42 -12.29
N TYR A 94 1.93 -9.10 -12.14
CA TYR A 94 2.05 -8.50 -10.82
C TYR A 94 0.68 -8.28 -10.19
N ASN A 95 0.54 -8.67 -8.94
CA ASN A 95 -0.61 -8.31 -8.14
C ASN A 95 -0.23 -7.19 -7.17
N PHE A 96 -1.19 -6.74 -6.38
CA PHE A 96 -0.97 -5.66 -5.42
C PHE A 96 0.22 -5.96 -4.49
N ALA A 97 0.26 -7.18 -3.96
CA ALA A 97 1.33 -7.56 -3.02
C ALA A 97 2.71 -7.51 -3.68
N ASP A 98 2.80 -7.89 -4.94
CA ASP A 98 4.07 -7.83 -5.67
C ASP A 98 4.59 -6.40 -5.77
N TYR A 99 3.70 -5.45 -6.11
CA TYR A 99 4.08 -4.04 -6.17
C TYR A 99 4.48 -3.50 -4.81
N ILE A 100 3.71 -3.82 -3.77
CA ILE A 100 4.02 -3.34 -2.42
C ILE A 100 5.37 -3.86 -1.95
N ASN A 101 5.66 -5.14 -2.19
CA ASN A 101 6.93 -5.74 -1.80
C ASN A 101 8.10 -5.06 -2.52
N GLU A 102 7.94 -4.77 -3.80
CA GLU A 102 8.97 -4.08 -4.58
C GLU A 102 9.18 -2.64 -4.09
N ILE A 103 8.08 -1.92 -3.82
CA ILE A 103 8.13 -0.57 -3.29
C ILE A 103 8.83 -0.57 -1.92
N LYS A 104 8.49 -1.52 -1.07
CA LYS A 104 9.11 -1.67 0.23
C LYS A 104 10.61 -1.87 0.11
N ASP A 105 11.03 -2.79 -0.78
CA ASP A 105 12.45 -3.06 -1.00
C ASP A 105 13.19 -1.83 -1.52
N PHE A 106 12.55 -1.07 -2.41
CA PHE A 106 13.13 0.17 -2.92
C PHE A 106 13.30 1.20 -1.78
N LEU A 107 12.27 1.37 -0.97
CA LEU A 107 12.30 2.32 0.15
C LEU A 107 13.32 1.94 1.22
N GLU A 108 13.57 0.64 1.37
CA GLU A 108 14.58 0.13 2.30
C GLU A 108 15.99 0.10 1.70
N GLY A 109 16.13 0.56 0.46
CA GLY A 109 17.43 0.62 -0.20
C GLY A 109 17.97 -0.70 -0.71
N LYS A 110 17.13 -1.73 -0.80
CA LYS A 110 17.55 -3.07 -1.21
C LYS A 110 17.62 -3.24 -2.73
N ILE A 111 16.83 -2.47 -3.46
CA ILE A 111 16.77 -2.54 -4.92
C ILE A 111 16.65 -1.15 -5.51
N ARG A 112 16.85 -1.06 -6.83
CA ARG A 112 16.56 0.13 -7.61
C ARG A 112 15.42 -0.18 -8.57
N ILE A 113 14.52 0.80 -8.71
CA ILE A 113 13.46 0.71 -9.71
C ILE A 113 13.88 1.56 -10.89
N ALA A 114 13.84 0.98 -12.09
CA ALA A 114 14.22 1.68 -13.31
C ALA A 114 13.27 2.85 -13.55
N GLN A 115 13.85 4.04 -13.72
CA GLN A 115 13.08 5.21 -14.13
C GLN A 115 13.03 5.23 -15.65
N THR A 116 11.83 5.48 -16.14
CA THR A 116 11.64 5.65 -17.57
C THR A 116 11.42 7.11 -17.87
N LYS A 117 12.15 7.58 -18.81
CA LYS A 117 11.97 8.95 -19.28
C LYS A 117 10.90 9.02 -20.36
#